data_0b84986aabfeff1e5050c5e2ccc92da9
#
_entry.id   0b84986aabfeff1e5050c5e2ccc92da9
#
_cell.length_a   1.000
_cell.length_b   1.000
_cell.length_c   1.000
_cell.angle_alpha   90.00
_cell.angle_beta   90.00
_cell.angle_gamma   90.00
#
_symmetry.space_group_name_H-M   'P 1'
#
loop_
_entity.id
_entity.type
_entity.pdbx_description
1 polymer ?
#
loop_
_entity_poly.entity_id
_entity_poly.type
_entity_poly.pdbx_seq_one_letter_code
_entity_poly.pdbx_strand_id
1 'polypeptide(L)'
;MHIAATDRRGSPRSHSSQSTKSLNVMQKSRSEPNCTSNAAPAFTAAKAAAHPKRKSTGNLRRASSFCQNTKTASFSHSNKDIWRPPGCYEIPDILGNAYLKPSPAVAFNLRPQDPSKQVTKRPWYPPSPHYEIPQLPPLVRAENKFEGRMRKLLAKTPVRSSDPRGRYTNFKEIGTGVNGAVVRAAYKAKPNVQLAIKRCKLDPDHEYRAAILRELRIMASGHKNLIKLREVTLCRDDVWIAMDLQRCSVFAVLCQRGIPEEFAIHIACETLKGLIYLHSKGYLHRDVKCENLLLGWNGEVKLADFGLSARVARGNRDRLGTTKWMAPEVIREEYYNEKIDLWSLGITIIEMMDRVPPHYLIKDEEELFDIIATEPSPTFTYSYPSMYMRGLVAWLLDEDQHSRPSAKDVLMEIDAHVKSGLLQCSSSVELARFMNQVLPQ
;
A
#
# COMPACT_ATOMS: atom_id res chain seq x y z
N MET A 1 37.07 58.11 9.64
CA MET A 1 37.30 58.94 8.46
C MET A 1 36.22 58.54 7.49
N HIS A 2 35.18 59.28 7.46
CA HIS A 2 34.85 60.40 6.56
C HIS A 2 34.63 59.85 5.14
N ILE A 3 33.54 59.96 4.54
CA ILE A 3 32.49 60.99 4.24
C ILE A 3 31.97 60.57 2.88
N ALA A 4 30.80 60.42 2.62
CA ALA A 4 29.56 61.14 2.22
C ALA A 4 29.22 60.78 0.75
N ALA A 5 28.04 60.33 0.41
CA ALA A 5 26.75 61.00 0.21
C ALA A 5 26.70 61.90 -1.03
N THR A 6 25.77 61.66 -1.89
CA THR A 6 24.84 62.59 -2.59
C THR A 6 24.15 61.79 -3.72
N ASP A 7 22.92 61.58 -3.74
CA ASP A 7 21.65 62.34 -3.85
C ASP A 7 21.44 63.03 -5.20
N ARG A 8 20.30 62.73 -5.85
CA ARG A 8 19.35 63.54 -6.62
C ARG A 8 18.67 62.74 -7.75
N ARG A 9 17.42 62.40 -7.56
CA ARG A 9 16.19 63.11 -8.00
C ARG A 9 16.00 63.24 -9.48
N GLY A 10 14.79 62.81 -9.95
CA GLY A 10 14.17 63.29 -11.15
C GLY A 10 13.09 62.38 -11.72
N SER A 11 11.86 62.47 -11.27
CA SER A 11 10.66 62.30 -12.08
C SER A 11 10.19 63.73 -12.46
N PRO A 12 9.18 63.96 -13.32
CA PRO A 12 8.01 63.18 -13.71
C PRO A 12 7.45 63.48 -15.13
N ARG A 13 6.19 62.97 -15.33
CA ARG A 13 5.12 63.43 -16.31
C ARG A 13 5.14 62.76 -17.67
N SER A 14 4.04 62.43 -18.30
CA SER A 14 2.57 62.36 -18.15
C SER A 14 1.96 62.30 -19.54
N HIS A 15 0.68 61.94 -19.62
CA HIS A 15 -0.33 62.04 -20.67
C HIS A 15 -0.58 60.77 -21.48
N SER A 16 -1.70 60.14 -21.29
CA SER A 16 -3.11 60.43 -21.53
C SER A 16 -3.58 60.04 -22.92
N SER A 17 -4.55 59.19 -22.98
CA SER A 17 -5.89 59.34 -23.59
C SER A 17 -6.49 57.96 -23.84
N GLN A 18 -7.49 57.54 -23.09
CA GLN A 18 -8.93 57.63 -23.36
C GLN A 18 -9.33 57.21 -24.76
N SER A 19 -10.08 56.11 -24.84
CA SER A 19 -11.39 56.15 -25.50
C SER A 19 -12.28 54.99 -25.04
N THR A 20 -13.32 55.41 -24.42
CA THR A 20 -14.58 54.76 -24.11
C THR A 20 -15.34 54.39 -25.39
N LYS A 21 -16.02 53.25 -25.40
CA LYS A 21 -17.36 53.14 -25.97
C LYS A 21 -18.17 52.09 -25.24
N SER A 22 -19.20 52.57 -24.65
CA SER A 22 -20.33 51.98 -23.95
C SER A 22 -21.44 51.54 -24.90
N LEU A 23 -22.39 50.82 -24.30
CA LEU A 23 -23.80 50.57 -24.66
C LEU A 23 -24.06 49.41 -25.64
N ASN A 24 -24.94 48.45 -25.32
CA ASN A 24 -26.33 48.63 -24.97
C ASN A 24 -26.93 47.42 -24.25
N VAL A 25 -27.76 47.78 -23.29
CA VAL A 25 -28.75 47.03 -22.56
C VAL A 25 -29.90 46.61 -23.48
N MET A 26 -30.44 45.42 -23.32
CA MET A 26 -31.87 45.17 -23.59
C MET A 26 -32.43 44.20 -22.56
N GLN A 27 -33.18 44.74 -21.64
CA GLN A 27 -34.21 44.08 -20.82
C GLN A 27 -35.45 43.76 -21.66
N LYS A 28 -36.04 42.59 -21.43
CA LYS A 28 -37.50 42.35 -21.45
C LYS A 28 -37.72 41.06 -20.65
N SER A 29 -38.20 41.15 -19.46
CA SER A 29 -39.50 41.27 -18.82
C SER A 29 -40.48 40.11 -19.06
N ARG A 30 -40.77 39.41 -17.89
CA ARG A 30 -42.08 38.84 -17.44
C ARG A 30 -42.70 37.68 -18.19
N SER A 31 -42.88 36.54 -17.48
CA SER A 31 -44.13 36.23 -16.79
C SER A 31 -44.07 34.88 -16.09
N GLU A 32 -44.28 34.87 -14.79
CA GLU A 32 -44.83 33.72 -14.08
C GLU A 32 -46.33 33.57 -14.40
N PRO A 33 -46.86 32.37 -14.31
CA PRO A 33 -47.84 32.15 -13.26
C PRO A 33 -47.84 30.79 -12.53
N ASN A 34 -48.04 30.92 -11.21
CA ASN A 34 -48.86 30.11 -10.30
C ASN A 34 -48.88 28.59 -10.31
N CYS A 35 -48.55 28.14 -9.10
CA CYS A 35 -49.02 26.99 -8.34
C CYS A 35 -50.26 26.25 -8.84
N THR A 36 -50.14 24.95 -8.97
CA THR A 36 -51.18 24.02 -8.42
C THR A 36 -50.53 22.74 -7.94
N SER A 37 -50.88 22.38 -6.73
CA SER A 37 -50.65 21.13 -6.03
C SER A 37 -51.13 19.92 -6.82
N ASN A 38 -50.37 18.81 -6.85
CA ASN A 38 -50.97 17.49 -6.82
C ASN A 38 -49.96 16.39 -6.44
N ALA A 39 -50.26 15.76 -5.33
CA ALA A 39 -50.23 14.35 -4.97
C ALA A 39 -49.17 13.43 -5.61
N ALA A 40 -48.41 12.80 -4.72
CA ALA A 40 -47.59 11.61 -4.98
C ALA A 40 -48.44 10.43 -5.45
N PRO A 41 -48.00 9.62 -6.40
CA PRO A 41 -48.61 8.33 -6.68
C PRO A 41 -48.05 7.25 -5.73
N ALA A 42 -49.01 6.53 -5.14
CA ALA A 42 -48.80 5.35 -4.32
C ALA A 42 -48.18 4.20 -5.11
N PHE A 43 -47.14 3.58 -4.52
CA PHE A 43 -46.60 2.32 -5.03
C PHE A 43 -47.61 1.19 -4.82
N THR A 44 -48.16 0.68 -5.91
CA THR A 44 -48.94 -0.56 -5.94
C THR A 44 -47.98 -1.75 -5.95
N ALA A 45 -48.14 -2.63 -4.96
CA ALA A 45 -47.44 -3.90 -4.86
C ALA A 45 -47.78 -4.81 -6.06
N ALA A 46 -46.79 -5.18 -6.83
CA ALA A 46 -46.90 -6.21 -7.86
C ALA A 46 -46.75 -7.59 -7.22
N LYS A 47 -47.73 -8.44 -7.48
CA LYS A 47 -47.85 -9.83 -7.03
C LYS A 47 -46.66 -10.66 -7.57
N ALA A 48 -46.03 -11.40 -6.65
CA ALA A 48 -45.08 -12.45 -6.97
C ALA A 48 -45.76 -13.59 -7.76
N ALA A 49 -45.24 -13.87 -8.95
CA ALA A 49 -45.59 -15.05 -9.73
C ALA A 49 -44.81 -16.27 -9.20
N ALA A 50 -45.53 -17.33 -8.88
CA ALA A 50 -45.00 -18.59 -8.38
C ALA A 50 -44.28 -19.35 -9.50
N HIS A 51 -43.01 -19.76 -9.26
CA HIS A 51 -42.31 -20.74 -10.08
C HIS A 51 -42.56 -22.17 -9.60
N PRO A 52 -42.64 -23.14 -10.51
CA PRO A 52 -43.08 -24.51 -10.19
C PRO A 52 -41.98 -25.32 -9.50
N LYS A 53 -42.37 -26.07 -8.49
CA LYS A 53 -41.53 -27.01 -7.74
C LYS A 53 -41.05 -28.15 -8.64
N ARG A 54 -39.77 -28.27 -8.81
CA ARG A 54 -39.13 -29.46 -9.38
C ARG A 54 -38.79 -30.43 -8.24
N LYS A 55 -39.48 -31.59 -8.24
CA LYS A 55 -39.14 -32.71 -7.36
C LYS A 55 -37.83 -33.32 -7.80
N SER A 56 -36.84 -33.43 -6.92
CA SER A 56 -35.71 -34.35 -7.06
C SER A 56 -35.70 -35.25 -5.82
N THR A 57 -35.98 -36.49 -6.04
CA THR A 57 -35.69 -37.60 -5.13
C THR A 57 -34.23 -38.01 -5.30
N GLY A 58 -33.46 -38.01 -4.24
CA GLY A 58 -32.06 -38.48 -4.26
C GLY A 58 -31.44 -38.55 -2.88
N ASN A 59 -31.56 -39.71 -2.29
CA ASN A 59 -30.85 -40.31 -1.16
C ASN A 59 -29.73 -39.48 -0.44
N LEU A 60 -30.07 -39.03 0.75
CA LEU A 60 -29.12 -38.71 1.81
C LEU A 60 -28.46 -39.99 2.31
N ARG A 61 -27.22 -40.24 1.93
CA ARG A 61 -26.35 -41.14 2.68
C ARG A 61 -25.62 -40.33 3.76
N ARG A 62 -25.91 -40.64 5.01
CA ARG A 62 -25.15 -40.27 6.19
C ARG A 62 -23.68 -40.62 6.00
N ALA A 63 -22.81 -39.65 6.04
CA ALA A 63 -21.41 -39.83 6.38
C ALA A 63 -21.23 -39.41 7.83
N SER A 64 -21.26 -40.39 8.70
CA SER A 64 -20.87 -40.29 10.10
C SER A 64 -19.36 -40.40 10.22
N SER A 65 -18.80 -39.59 11.12
CA SER A 65 -17.56 -39.84 11.87
C SER A 65 -16.24 -39.92 11.11
N PHE A 66 -15.53 -38.80 11.06
CA PHE A 66 -14.10 -38.80 11.33
C PHE A 66 -13.76 -37.54 12.16
N CYS A 67 -13.97 -37.67 13.43
CA CYS A 67 -13.45 -36.73 14.43
C CYS A 67 -12.83 -37.55 15.54
N GLN A 68 -11.57 -37.90 15.41
CA GLN A 68 -10.80 -38.41 16.54
C GLN A 68 -9.36 -37.95 16.44
N ASN A 69 -8.95 -37.30 17.56
CA ASN A 69 -7.60 -37.07 18.03
C ASN A 69 -6.82 -35.92 17.38
N THR A 70 -7.17 -34.71 17.73
CA THR A 70 -6.15 -33.70 18.02
C THR A 70 -6.23 -33.32 19.50
N LYS A 71 -5.14 -33.55 20.22
CA LYS A 71 -4.96 -33.19 21.64
C LYS A 71 -5.21 -31.68 21.74
N THR A 72 -6.31 -31.31 22.39
CA THR A 72 -6.61 -29.94 22.78
C THR A 72 -5.56 -29.49 23.81
N ALA A 73 -4.61 -28.70 23.36
CA ALA A 73 -3.85 -27.87 24.28
C ALA A 73 -4.83 -26.86 24.87
N SER A 74 -5.05 -26.90 26.16
CA SER A 74 -5.87 -25.94 26.90
C SER A 74 -5.19 -24.56 26.84
N PHE A 75 -5.64 -23.73 25.94
CA PHE A 75 -5.26 -22.31 25.96
C PHE A 75 -6.09 -21.60 27.04
N SER A 76 -5.41 -21.06 28.05
CA SER A 76 -6.01 -20.16 29.01
C SER A 76 -6.59 -18.95 28.28
N HIS A 77 -7.90 -18.79 28.36
CA HIS A 77 -8.60 -17.61 27.83
C HIS A 77 -8.15 -16.38 28.62
N SER A 78 -7.16 -15.67 28.09
CA SER A 78 -6.87 -14.31 28.56
C SER A 78 -7.80 -13.35 27.82
N ASN A 79 -8.28 -12.31 28.51
CA ASN A 79 -9.13 -11.23 27.95
C ASN A 79 -8.51 -10.49 26.73
N LYS A 80 -7.38 -10.97 26.21
CA LYS A 80 -6.67 -10.45 25.05
C LYS A 80 -7.24 -10.92 23.71
N ASP A 81 -8.16 -11.92 23.72
CA ASP A 81 -8.69 -12.55 22.50
C ASP A 81 -10.08 -12.04 22.08
N ILE A 82 -10.54 -10.93 22.65
CA ILE A 82 -11.88 -10.32 22.36
C ILE A 82 -12.09 -10.03 20.86
N TRP A 83 -10.99 -9.84 20.13
CA TRP A 83 -11.02 -9.48 18.71
C TRP A 83 -10.76 -10.64 17.76
N ARG A 84 -10.63 -11.86 18.27
CA ARG A 84 -10.56 -13.03 17.41
C ARG A 84 -11.96 -13.50 17.08
N PRO A 85 -12.30 -13.67 15.81
CA PRO A 85 -13.58 -14.29 15.43
C PRO A 85 -13.66 -15.70 16.02
N PRO A 86 -14.82 -16.15 16.50
CA PRO A 86 -15.00 -17.51 16.99
C PRO A 86 -14.60 -18.52 15.92
N GLY A 87 -13.73 -19.48 16.25
CA GLY A 87 -13.23 -20.48 15.29
C GLY A 87 -12.11 -19.99 14.39
N CYS A 88 -11.55 -18.83 14.68
CA CYS A 88 -10.46 -18.30 13.91
C CYS A 88 -9.13 -18.94 14.18
N TYR A 89 -8.65 -19.26 13.12
CA TYR A 89 -7.31 -19.50 12.65
C TYR A 89 -6.24 -19.09 13.58
N GLU A 90 -5.31 -19.87 13.47
CA GLU A 90 -3.94 -19.50 13.71
C GLU A 90 -3.53 -18.48 12.63
N ILE A 91 -3.73 -17.17 12.91
CA ILE A 91 -3.21 -16.07 12.07
C ILE A 91 -1.78 -16.35 11.58
N PRO A 92 -0.87 -16.95 12.39
CA PRO A 92 0.45 -17.37 11.92
C PRO A 92 0.45 -18.28 10.70
N ASP A 93 -0.50 -19.21 10.58
CA ASP A 93 -0.52 -20.16 9.45
C ASP A 93 -0.99 -19.51 8.14
N ILE A 94 -1.98 -18.62 8.22
CA ILE A 94 -2.41 -17.84 7.06
C ILE A 94 -1.28 -16.94 6.58
N LEU A 95 -0.55 -16.35 7.50
CA LEU A 95 0.45 -15.33 7.25
C LEU A 95 1.83 -15.91 6.95
N GLY A 96 2.17 -17.04 7.54
CA GLY A 96 3.47 -17.68 7.37
C GLY A 96 3.75 -18.19 5.95
N ASN A 97 2.72 -18.64 5.24
CA ASN A 97 2.91 -19.30 3.95
C ASN A 97 2.30 -18.56 2.77
N ALA A 98 1.15 -17.91 2.93
CA ALA A 98 0.46 -17.24 1.81
C ALA A 98 0.89 -15.78 1.60
N TYR A 99 1.16 -15.06 2.70
CA TYR A 99 1.41 -13.62 2.64
C TYR A 99 2.89 -13.23 2.58
N LEU A 100 3.76 -14.06 3.11
CA LEU A 100 5.20 -13.78 3.11
C LEU A 100 5.91 -14.32 1.87
N LYS A 101 5.21 -15.11 1.05
CA LYS A 101 5.70 -15.57 -0.24
C LYS A 101 4.73 -15.06 -1.30
N PRO A 102 5.02 -13.91 -1.93
CA PRO A 102 4.30 -13.56 -3.14
C PRO A 102 4.39 -14.74 -4.11
N SER A 103 3.24 -15.09 -4.71
CA SER A 103 3.25 -16.06 -5.80
C SER A 103 4.33 -15.65 -6.81
N PRO A 104 5.13 -16.56 -7.33
CA PRO A 104 6.10 -16.24 -8.39
C PRO A 104 5.47 -15.50 -9.57
N ALA A 105 4.18 -15.71 -9.83
CA ALA A 105 3.42 -15.02 -10.87
C ALA A 105 3.22 -13.50 -10.58
N VAL A 106 3.25 -13.08 -9.32
CA VAL A 106 3.10 -11.67 -8.91
C VAL A 106 4.42 -10.90 -9.01
N ALA A 107 5.53 -11.60 -8.98
CA ALA A 107 6.85 -11.01 -9.11
C ALA A 107 7.23 -10.86 -10.59
N PHE A 108 6.74 -9.78 -11.24
CA PHE A 108 7.29 -9.28 -12.51
C PHE A 108 7.38 -10.27 -13.66
N ASN A 109 6.37 -11.08 -13.96
CA ASN A 109 6.53 -12.10 -15.02
C ASN A 109 7.86 -12.87 -14.87
N LEU A 110 8.27 -13.11 -13.63
CA LEU A 110 9.37 -14.02 -13.38
C LEU A 110 8.98 -15.32 -14.05
N ARG A 111 9.76 -15.70 -15.05
CA ARG A 111 9.61 -16.99 -15.72
C ARG A 111 9.39 -18.05 -14.65
N PRO A 112 8.43 -18.98 -14.83
CA PRO A 112 8.24 -20.08 -13.90
C PRO A 112 9.61 -20.62 -13.55
N GLN A 113 10.01 -20.49 -12.28
CA GLN A 113 11.29 -21.04 -11.88
C GLN A 113 11.17 -22.54 -12.04
N ASP A 114 12.06 -23.10 -12.82
CA ASP A 114 12.16 -24.54 -13.00
C ASP A 114 12.10 -25.20 -11.61
N PRO A 115 11.07 -26.02 -11.31
CA PRO A 115 10.91 -26.63 -9.99
C PRO A 115 12.12 -27.47 -9.57
N SER A 116 12.94 -27.90 -10.53
CA SER A 116 14.19 -28.63 -10.27
C SER A 116 15.31 -27.74 -9.73
N LYS A 117 15.21 -26.42 -9.91
CA LYS A 117 16.14 -25.46 -9.32
C LYS A 117 15.57 -24.96 -8.01
N GLN A 118 15.73 -25.74 -6.95
CA GLN A 118 15.47 -25.28 -5.59
C GLN A 118 16.25 -23.98 -5.37
N VAL A 119 15.54 -22.88 -5.27
CA VAL A 119 16.13 -21.62 -4.81
C VAL A 119 16.66 -21.89 -3.42
N THR A 120 17.97 -21.97 -3.33
CA THR A 120 18.64 -22.17 -2.05
C THR A 120 18.15 -21.13 -1.07
N LYS A 121 17.54 -21.58 0.01
CA LYS A 121 17.03 -20.71 1.07
C LYS A 121 18.14 -19.72 1.44
N ARG A 122 17.91 -18.42 1.21
CA ARG A 122 18.81 -17.34 1.61
C ARG A 122 20.21 -17.39 0.96
N PRO A 123 20.31 -17.43 -0.38
CA PRO A 123 21.57 -17.73 -1.06
C PRO A 123 22.71 -16.73 -0.81
N TRP A 124 22.40 -15.59 -0.18
CA TRP A 124 23.37 -14.52 0.04
C TRP A 124 23.73 -14.30 1.53
N TYR A 125 22.92 -14.85 2.44
CA TYR A 125 23.20 -14.70 3.88
C TYR A 125 24.23 -15.75 4.29
N PRO A 126 25.38 -15.37 4.80
CA PRO A 126 26.37 -16.34 5.21
C PRO A 126 25.84 -17.18 6.36
N PRO A 127 25.81 -18.50 6.23
CA PRO A 127 25.32 -19.41 7.28
C PRO A 127 26.25 -19.43 8.52
N SER A 128 27.44 -18.89 8.40
CA SER A 128 28.43 -18.85 9.48
C SER A 128 29.30 -17.60 9.40
N PRO A 129 29.99 -17.21 10.50
CA PRO A 129 30.95 -16.13 10.49
C PRO A 129 32.17 -16.37 9.58
N HIS A 130 32.40 -17.58 9.15
CA HIS A 130 33.49 -17.99 8.27
C HIS A 130 33.14 -18.06 6.79
N TYR A 131 31.98 -17.49 6.40
CA TYR A 131 31.58 -17.47 5.01
C TYR A 131 32.60 -16.69 4.17
N GLU A 132 33.32 -17.40 3.32
CA GLU A 132 34.24 -16.81 2.36
C GLU A 132 33.50 -16.12 1.24
N ILE A 133 33.87 -14.88 0.98
CA ILE A 133 33.30 -14.10 -0.11
C ILE A 133 33.93 -14.56 -1.42
N PRO A 134 33.20 -15.16 -2.36
CA PRO A 134 33.77 -15.45 -3.68
C PRO A 134 34.30 -14.16 -4.31
N GLN A 135 35.38 -14.24 -5.05
CA GLN A 135 35.93 -13.09 -5.77
C GLN A 135 34.91 -12.53 -6.76
N LEU A 136 34.85 -11.21 -6.84
CA LEU A 136 33.93 -10.52 -7.75
C LEU A 136 34.33 -10.77 -9.20
N PRO A 137 33.45 -11.30 -10.07
CA PRO A 137 33.72 -11.28 -11.49
C PRO A 137 33.83 -9.83 -11.98
N PRO A 138 34.60 -9.58 -13.04
CA PRO A 138 34.73 -8.25 -13.64
C PRO A 138 33.34 -7.75 -14.08
N LEU A 139 33.06 -6.45 -13.84
CA LEU A 139 31.80 -5.83 -14.24
C LEU A 139 31.64 -5.87 -15.75
N VAL A 140 30.56 -6.44 -16.23
CA VAL A 140 30.24 -6.49 -17.67
C VAL A 140 29.83 -5.09 -18.15
N ARG A 141 30.14 -4.73 -19.40
CA ARG A 141 29.78 -3.40 -19.98
C ARG A 141 28.30 -3.03 -19.85
N ALA A 142 27.39 -4.03 -19.84
CA ALA A 142 25.95 -3.81 -19.65
C ALA A 142 25.61 -3.31 -18.23
N GLU A 143 26.33 -3.77 -17.21
CA GLU A 143 26.18 -3.36 -15.82
C GLU A 143 26.68 -1.94 -15.61
N ASN A 144 27.77 -1.56 -16.28
CA ASN A 144 28.24 -0.18 -16.28
C ASN A 144 27.18 0.81 -16.81
N LYS A 145 26.36 0.42 -17.80
CA LYS A 145 25.25 1.24 -18.29
C LYS A 145 24.12 1.37 -17.26
N PHE A 146 23.80 0.30 -16.54
CA PHE A 146 22.82 0.32 -15.47
C PHE A 146 23.30 1.17 -14.30
N GLU A 147 24.52 1.00 -13.85
CA GLU A 147 25.15 1.82 -12.82
C GLU A 147 25.17 3.30 -13.22
N GLY A 148 25.55 3.63 -14.44
CA GLY A 148 25.55 4.99 -14.95
C GLY A 148 24.14 5.63 -14.93
N ARG A 149 23.09 4.87 -15.29
CA ARG A 149 21.69 5.32 -15.18
C ARG A 149 21.29 5.53 -13.72
N MET A 150 21.67 4.62 -12.83
CA MET A 150 21.38 4.72 -11.40
C MET A 150 22.05 5.95 -10.78
N ARG A 151 23.35 6.19 -11.04
CA ARG A 151 24.06 7.37 -10.55
C ARG A 151 23.45 8.67 -11.04
N LYS A 152 23.08 8.73 -12.33
CA LYS A 152 22.38 9.90 -12.90
C LYS A 152 21.01 10.12 -12.23
N LEU A 153 20.28 9.04 -11.96
CA LEU A 153 18.98 9.07 -11.31
C LEU A 153 19.06 9.55 -9.86
N LEU A 154 20.08 9.08 -9.14
CA LEU A 154 20.28 9.26 -7.71
C LEU A 154 21.37 10.32 -7.41
N ALA A 155 21.41 11.42 -8.16
CA ALA A 155 22.46 12.44 -8.04
C ALA A 155 22.66 12.99 -6.60
N LYS A 156 21.61 12.93 -5.76
CA LYS A 156 21.63 13.37 -4.35
C LYS A 156 21.79 12.22 -3.34
N THR A 157 21.80 10.97 -3.79
CA THR A 157 21.89 9.79 -2.93
C THR A 157 23.19 9.04 -3.24
N PRO A 158 23.97 8.64 -2.24
CA PRO A 158 25.23 7.93 -2.48
C PRO A 158 24.98 6.60 -3.20
N VAL A 159 25.64 6.38 -4.33
CA VAL A 159 25.73 5.10 -5.05
C VAL A 159 27.16 4.61 -4.99
N ARG A 160 27.37 3.46 -4.38
CA ARG A 160 28.70 2.87 -4.13
C ARG A 160 28.88 1.58 -4.92
N SER A 161 30.14 1.25 -5.22
CA SER A 161 30.53 0.01 -5.90
C SER A 161 31.60 -0.67 -5.05
N SER A 162 31.23 -1.10 -3.83
CA SER A 162 32.12 -1.73 -2.87
C SER A 162 31.40 -2.84 -2.12
N ASP A 163 32.14 -3.70 -1.41
CA ASP A 163 31.53 -4.74 -0.56
C ASP A 163 30.76 -4.09 0.61
N PRO A 164 29.43 -4.30 0.70
CA PRO A 164 28.62 -3.74 1.77
C PRO A 164 29.07 -4.18 3.16
N ARG A 165 29.66 -5.37 3.29
CA ARG A 165 30.16 -5.91 4.57
C ARG A 165 31.34 -5.14 5.13
N GLY A 166 32.07 -4.39 4.31
CA GLY A 166 33.06 -3.45 4.79
C GLY A 166 32.45 -2.28 5.56
N ARG A 167 31.18 -1.96 5.29
CA ARG A 167 30.48 -0.78 5.79
C ARG A 167 29.43 -1.10 6.87
N TYR A 168 28.77 -2.26 6.75
CA TYR A 168 27.68 -2.67 7.64
C TYR A 168 28.07 -3.86 8.50
N THR A 169 27.40 -3.98 9.64
CA THR A 169 27.54 -5.05 10.62
C THR A 169 26.20 -5.40 11.25
N ASN A 170 26.15 -6.46 12.06
CA ASN A 170 24.96 -6.87 12.82
C ASN A 170 23.75 -7.14 11.93
N PHE A 171 23.97 -7.89 10.86
CA PHE A 171 22.89 -8.27 9.95
C PHE A 171 21.93 -9.24 10.66
N LYS A 172 20.64 -8.83 10.70
CA LYS A 172 19.55 -9.66 11.20
C LYS A 172 18.41 -9.58 10.19
N GLU A 173 17.90 -10.71 9.75
CA GLU A 173 16.74 -10.76 8.86
C GLU A 173 15.50 -10.22 9.59
N ILE A 174 14.74 -9.36 8.93
CA ILE A 174 13.53 -8.72 9.45
C ILE A 174 12.32 -8.89 8.53
N GLY A 175 12.51 -9.42 7.33
CA GLY A 175 11.43 -9.71 6.40
C GLY A 175 11.93 -10.14 5.03
N THR A 176 10.98 -10.56 4.20
CA THR A 176 11.20 -10.89 2.79
C THR A 176 10.28 -10.01 1.96
N GLY A 177 10.83 -9.23 1.04
CA GLY A 177 10.05 -8.48 0.04
C GLY A 177 9.92 -9.25 -1.27
N VAL A 178 9.10 -8.74 -2.19
CA VAL A 178 8.88 -9.32 -3.53
C VAL A 178 10.20 -9.63 -4.25
N ASN A 179 11.22 -8.79 -4.08
CA ASN A 179 12.48 -8.85 -4.80
C ASN A 179 13.67 -9.30 -3.93
N GLY A 180 13.44 -9.87 -2.76
CA GLY A 180 14.53 -10.38 -1.92
C GLY A 180 14.35 -10.16 -0.42
N ALA A 181 15.30 -10.66 0.36
CA ALA A 181 15.29 -10.54 1.80
C ALA A 181 15.64 -9.11 2.25
N VAL A 182 14.98 -8.69 3.33
CA VAL A 182 15.26 -7.43 4.01
C VAL A 182 15.95 -7.74 5.35
N VAL A 183 17.09 -7.10 5.58
CA VAL A 183 17.85 -7.26 6.80
C VAL A 183 17.98 -5.94 7.54
N ARG A 184 17.94 -5.98 8.86
CA ARG A 184 18.41 -4.91 9.72
C ARG A 184 19.94 -4.98 9.80
N ALA A 185 20.60 -3.85 9.71
CA ALA A 185 22.03 -3.73 9.86
C ALA A 185 22.39 -2.41 10.56
N ALA A 186 23.63 -2.28 11.01
CA ALA A 186 24.18 -1.05 11.56
C ALA A 186 25.41 -0.61 10.77
N TYR A 187 25.69 0.71 10.71
CA TYR A 187 26.95 1.19 10.17
C TYR A 187 28.11 0.83 11.10
N LYS A 188 29.19 0.24 10.57
CA LYS A 188 30.41 -0.03 11.36
C LYS A 188 30.98 1.24 11.99
N ALA A 189 30.99 2.35 11.24
CA ALA A 189 31.50 3.63 11.71
C ALA A 189 30.56 4.31 12.75
N LYS A 190 29.29 3.93 12.81
CA LYS A 190 28.27 4.48 13.72
C LYS A 190 27.30 3.38 14.12
N PRO A 191 27.68 2.48 15.06
CA PRO A 191 26.89 1.30 15.42
C PRO A 191 25.49 1.61 15.95
N ASN A 192 25.29 2.80 16.48
CA ASN A 192 23.99 3.27 16.97
C ASN A 192 23.01 3.64 15.83
N VAL A 193 23.51 3.80 14.58
CA VAL A 193 22.68 4.11 13.42
C VAL A 193 22.31 2.82 12.72
N GLN A 194 21.07 2.39 12.91
CA GLN A 194 20.52 1.20 12.27
C GLN A 194 19.76 1.57 11.00
N LEU A 195 19.68 0.62 10.08
CA LEU A 195 18.99 0.76 8.81
C LEU A 195 18.43 -0.59 8.36
N ALA A 196 17.48 -0.55 7.44
CA ALA A 196 17.01 -1.71 6.71
C ALA A 196 17.73 -1.78 5.37
N ILE A 197 18.12 -2.96 4.95
CA ILE A 197 18.76 -3.21 3.66
C ILE A 197 17.96 -4.27 2.91
N LYS A 198 17.41 -3.89 1.77
CA LYS A 198 16.80 -4.80 0.79
C LYS A 198 17.88 -5.20 -0.21
N ARG A 199 18.07 -6.48 -0.41
CA ARG A 199 18.99 -7.01 -1.41
C ARG A 199 18.21 -7.52 -2.61
N CYS A 200 18.47 -6.95 -3.77
CA CYS A 200 17.90 -7.38 -5.05
C CYS A 200 19.01 -7.99 -5.91
N LYS A 201 18.81 -9.20 -6.40
CA LYS A 201 19.72 -9.81 -7.38
C LYS A 201 19.50 -9.14 -8.73
N LEU A 202 20.57 -8.72 -9.40
CA LEU A 202 20.46 -8.15 -10.74
C LEU A 202 20.24 -9.25 -11.77
N ASP A 203 19.04 -9.31 -12.29
CA ASP A 203 18.71 -10.09 -13.47
C ASP A 203 19.10 -9.31 -14.74
N PRO A 204 19.49 -9.95 -15.83
CA PRO A 204 19.68 -9.34 -17.16
C PRO A 204 18.41 -8.69 -17.71
N ASP A 205 17.23 -9.08 -17.23
CA ASP A 205 15.95 -8.55 -17.70
C ASP A 205 15.90 -7.01 -17.59
N HIS A 206 15.53 -6.41 -18.70
CA HIS A 206 15.45 -4.95 -18.82
C HIS A 206 14.29 -4.36 -18.00
N GLU A 207 13.16 -5.06 -17.94
CA GLU A 207 11.97 -4.58 -17.20
C GLU A 207 12.20 -4.65 -15.69
N TYR A 208 12.80 -5.74 -15.22
CA TYR A 208 13.21 -5.88 -13.82
C TYR A 208 14.18 -4.77 -13.39
N ARG A 209 15.21 -4.48 -14.20
CA ARG A 209 16.15 -3.38 -13.94
C ARG A 209 15.47 -2.01 -13.97
N ALA A 210 14.49 -1.81 -14.86
CA ALA A 210 13.72 -0.59 -14.92
C ALA A 210 12.81 -0.43 -13.69
N ALA A 211 12.27 -1.53 -13.15
CA ALA A 211 11.50 -1.54 -11.90
C ALA A 211 12.36 -1.14 -10.70
N ILE A 212 13.56 -1.70 -10.55
CA ILE A 212 14.52 -1.28 -9.51
C ILE A 212 14.81 0.23 -9.60
N LEU A 213 15.09 0.75 -10.79
CA LEU A 213 15.34 2.18 -10.96
C LEU A 213 14.13 3.05 -10.62
N ARG A 214 12.91 2.55 -10.86
CA ARG A 214 11.66 3.22 -10.51
C ARG A 214 11.45 3.24 -9.00
N GLU A 215 11.61 2.09 -8.33
CA GLU A 215 11.57 1.98 -6.88
C GLU A 215 12.56 2.95 -6.22
N LEU A 216 13.81 2.94 -6.64
CA LEU A 216 14.84 3.85 -6.13
C LEU A 216 14.49 5.33 -6.34
N ARG A 217 13.91 5.69 -7.49
CA ARG A 217 13.47 7.07 -7.77
C ARG A 217 12.39 7.53 -6.81
N ILE A 218 11.41 6.67 -6.52
CA ILE A 218 10.32 6.98 -5.60
C ILE A 218 10.87 7.16 -4.18
N MET A 219 11.68 6.22 -3.71
CA MET A 219 12.30 6.28 -2.38
C MET A 219 13.23 7.49 -2.20
N ALA A 220 13.94 7.90 -3.25
CA ALA A 220 14.82 9.06 -3.23
C ALA A 220 14.08 10.41 -3.19
N SER A 221 12.76 10.41 -3.40
CA SER A 221 11.93 11.62 -3.34
C SER A 221 11.90 12.27 -1.97
N GLY A 222 12.10 11.49 -0.90
CA GLY A 222 12.20 11.96 0.48
C GLY A 222 10.88 12.42 1.11
N HIS A 223 9.71 12.05 0.56
CA HIS A 223 8.43 12.37 1.17
C HIS A 223 8.27 11.71 2.54
N LYS A 224 7.66 12.44 3.52
CA LYS A 224 7.59 11.99 4.92
C LYS A 224 6.81 10.67 5.10
N ASN A 225 5.81 10.42 4.27
CA ASN A 225 4.98 9.22 4.31
C ASN A 225 5.44 8.11 3.34
N LEU A 226 6.60 8.24 2.71
CA LEU A 226 7.23 7.18 1.94
C LEU A 226 8.51 6.73 2.62
N ILE A 227 8.86 5.45 2.47
CA ILE A 227 10.13 4.95 3.00
C ILE A 227 11.29 5.65 2.29
N LYS A 228 12.27 6.12 3.04
CA LYS A 228 13.36 6.95 2.53
C LYS A 228 14.59 6.13 2.18
N LEU A 229 15.09 6.33 0.97
CA LEU A 229 16.37 5.81 0.53
C LEU A 229 17.53 6.52 1.24
N ARG A 230 18.49 5.76 1.76
CA ARG A 230 19.71 6.27 2.39
C ARG A 230 20.91 6.20 1.46
N GLU A 231 21.19 5.05 0.92
CA GLU A 231 22.22 4.84 -0.07
C GLU A 231 21.98 3.54 -0.85
N VAL A 232 22.67 3.37 -1.96
CA VAL A 232 22.63 2.16 -2.77
C VAL A 232 24.06 1.64 -2.92
N THR A 233 24.24 0.34 -2.80
CA THR A 233 25.52 -0.30 -3.06
C THR A 233 25.36 -1.39 -4.12
N LEU A 234 26.17 -1.31 -5.16
CA LEU A 234 26.30 -2.35 -6.16
C LEU A 234 27.45 -3.26 -5.75
N CYS A 235 27.17 -4.54 -5.57
CA CYS A 235 28.18 -5.50 -5.20
C CYS A 235 27.90 -6.82 -5.89
N ARG A 236 28.79 -7.24 -6.78
CA ARG A 236 28.60 -8.40 -7.66
C ARG A 236 27.34 -8.22 -8.50
N ASP A 237 26.49 -9.25 -8.53
CA ASP A 237 25.20 -9.24 -9.23
C ASP A 237 24.06 -8.77 -8.35
N ASP A 238 24.35 -8.00 -7.30
CA ASP A 238 23.36 -7.52 -6.35
C ASP A 238 23.32 -6.01 -6.24
N VAL A 239 22.11 -5.49 -6.07
CA VAL A 239 21.82 -4.14 -5.60
C VAL A 239 21.41 -4.21 -4.14
N TRP A 240 22.13 -3.52 -3.28
CA TRP A 240 21.83 -3.37 -1.87
C TRP A 240 21.21 -1.99 -1.64
N ILE A 241 19.93 -1.97 -1.30
CA ILE A 241 19.14 -0.76 -1.11
C ILE A 241 19.02 -0.49 0.37
N ALA A 242 19.78 0.47 0.88
CA ALA A 242 19.76 0.87 2.27
C ALA A 242 18.70 1.97 2.48
N MET A 243 17.81 1.77 3.45
CA MET A 243 16.67 2.64 3.74
C MET A 243 16.50 2.85 5.25
N ASP A 244 15.64 3.78 5.63
CA ASP A 244 15.28 3.99 7.03
C ASP A 244 14.71 2.71 7.64
N LEU A 245 15.25 2.31 8.78
CA LEU A 245 14.67 1.25 9.58
C LEU A 245 13.40 1.79 10.25
N GLN A 246 12.31 1.06 10.09
CA GLN A 246 11.08 1.29 10.83
C GLN A 246 10.96 0.25 11.95
N ARG A 247 10.09 0.51 12.92
CA ARG A 247 9.89 -0.39 14.06
C ARG A 247 9.27 -1.71 13.63
N CYS A 248 8.18 -1.65 12.85
CA CYS A 248 7.46 -2.81 12.34
C CYS A 248 6.57 -2.43 11.16
N SER A 249 5.88 -3.39 10.55
CA SER A 249 4.73 -3.15 9.67
C SER A 249 3.43 -3.07 10.48
N VAL A 250 2.38 -2.49 9.89
CA VAL A 250 1.01 -2.55 10.43
C VAL A 250 0.59 -4.01 10.63
N PHE A 251 0.97 -4.86 9.71
CA PHE A 251 0.75 -6.29 9.76
C PHE A 251 1.33 -6.96 11.02
N ALA A 252 2.56 -6.60 11.44
CA ALA A 252 3.16 -7.13 12.65
C ALA A 252 2.34 -6.76 13.92
N VAL A 253 1.66 -5.61 13.91
CA VAL A 253 0.72 -5.23 14.96
C VAL A 253 -0.53 -6.11 14.91
N LEU A 254 -1.07 -6.37 13.70
CA LEU A 254 -2.24 -7.24 13.51
C LEU A 254 -2.01 -8.66 14.00
N CYS A 255 -0.78 -9.20 13.87
CA CYS A 255 -0.44 -10.49 14.41
C CYS A 255 -0.66 -10.59 15.93
N GLN A 256 -0.54 -9.46 16.63
CA GLN A 256 -0.74 -9.40 18.08
C GLN A 256 -2.18 -9.03 18.44
N ARG A 257 -2.73 -8.00 17.80
CA ARG A 257 -4.04 -7.45 18.12
C ARG A 257 -4.65 -6.70 16.93
N GLY A 258 -5.99 -6.70 16.82
CA GLY A 258 -6.74 -5.83 15.90
C GLY A 258 -6.48 -4.35 16.21
N ILE A 259 -6.52 -3.54 15.18
CA ILE A 259 -6.27 -2.09 15.28
C ILE A 259 -7.60 -1.40 15.52
N PRO A 260 -7.77 -0.66 16.64
CA PRO A 260 -8.94 0.17 16.89
C PRO A 260 -9.18 1.20 15.78
N GLU A 261 -10.44 1.58 15.59
CA GLU A 261 -10.87 2.44 14.49
C GLU A 261 -10.11 3.76 14.40
N GLU A 262 -9.89 4.44 15.53
CA GLU A 262 -9.18 5.72 15.59
C GLU A 262 -7.73 5.63 15.11
N PHE A 263 -7.07 4.49 15.33
CA PHE A 263 -5.71 4.24 14.80
C PHE A 263 -5.76 3.81 13.33
N ALA A 264 -6.77 3.04 12.93
CA ALA A 264 -6.96 2.67 11.53
C ALA A 264 -7.19 3.91 10.64
N ILE A 265 -7.99 4.88 11.12
CA ILE A 265 -8.19 6.18 10.47
C ILE A 265 -6.88 6.97 10.39
N HIS A 266 -6.11 7.03 11.48
CA HIS A 266 -4.82 7.72 11.47
C HIS A 266 -3.86 7.12 10.44
N ILE A 267 -3.74 5.79 10.42
CA ILE A 267 -2.90 5.07 9.45
C ILE A 267 -3.38 5.32 8.02
N ALA A 268 -4.70 5.29 7.78
CA ALA A 268 -5.28 5.58 6.48
C ALA A 268 -4.98 7.02 6.04
N CYS A 269 -5.13 8.02 6.91
CA CYS A 269 -4.82 9.42 6.61
C CYS A 269 -3.35 9.62 6.22
N GLU A 270 -2.42 9.03 6.97
CA GLU A 270 -0.99 9.14 6.66
C GLU A 270 -0.65 8.38 5.38
N THR A 271 -1.29 7.23 5.11
CA THR A 271 -1.17 6.49 3.85
C THR A 271 -1.68 7.31 2.67
N LEU A 272 -2.86 7.94 2.80
CA LEU A 272 -3.43 8.83 1.79
C LEU A 272 -2.48 9.98 1.44
N LYS A 273 -1.82 10.59 2.43
CA LYS A 273 -0.80 11.63 2.18
C LYS A 273 0.37 11.11 1.33
N GLY A 274 0.79 9.87 1.57
CA GLY A 274 1.79 9.18 0.75
C GLY A 274 1.29 8.92 -0.68
N LEU A 275 0.05 8.43 -0.83
CA LEU A 275 -0.57 8.15 -2.13
C LEU A 275 -0.81 9.44 -2.94
N ILE A 276 -1.31 10.52 -2.31
CA ILE A 276 -1.47 11.83 -2.96
C ILE A 276 -0.14 12.28 -3.57
N TYR A 277 0.94 12.18 -2.80
CA TYR A 277 2.25 12.53 -3.32
C TYR A 277 2.67 11.64 -4.49
N LEU A 278 2.52 10.32 -4.36
CA LEU A 278 2.88 9.33 -5.38
C LEU A 278 2.10 9.57 -6.68
N HIS A 279 0.77 9.74 -6.58
CA HIS A 279 -0.13 10.00 -7.69
C HIS A 279 0.18 11.35 -8.35
N SER A 280 0.52 12.39 -7.58
CA SER A 280 0.94 13.69 -8.12
C SER A 280 2.24 13.61 -8.96
N LYS A 281 3.06 12.58 -8.73
CA LYS A 281 4.26 12.28 -9.53
C LYS A 281 3.95 11.35 -10.71
N GLY A 282 2.69 10.98 -10.91
CA GLY A 282 2.21 10.11 -11.98
C GLY A 282 2.59 8.64 -11.78
N TYR A 283 2.65 8.18 -10.53
CA TYR A 283 2.92 6.78 -10.18
C TYR A 283 1.73 6.14 -9.46
N LEU A 284 1.52 4.85 -9.73
CA LEU A 284 0.68 3.92 -8.99
C LEU A 284 1.55 3.13 -8.03
N HIS A 285 1.00 2.72 -6.88
CA HIS A 285 1.67 1.79 -5.96
C HIS A 285 1.44 0.33 -6.36
N ARG A 286 0.20 -0.07 -6.53
CA ARG A 286 -0.31 -1.40 -6.92
C ARG A 286 -0.17 -2.52 -5.88
N ASP A 287 0.32 -2.22 -4.67
CA ASP A 287 0.44 -3.21 -3.59
C ASP A 287 0.27 -2.55 -2.21
N VAL A 288 -0.81 -1.79 -2.03
CA VAL A 288 -1.17 -1.21 -0.72
C VAL A 288 -1.79 -2.29 0.14
N LYS A 289 -1.14 -2.62 1.27
CA LYS A 289 -1.58 -3.61 2.27
C LYS A 289 -0.83 -3.42 3.58
N CYS A 290 -1.28 -4.06 4.66
CA CYS A 290 -0.70 -3.87 5.99
C CYS A 290 0.79 -4.23 6.09
N GLU A 291 1.31 -5.15 5.28
CA GLU A 291 2.74 -5.48 5.24
C GLU A 291 3.59 -4.33 4.70
N ASN A 292 3.05 -3.54 3.78
CA ASN A 292 3.74 -2.44 3.11
C ASN A 292 3.53 -1.09 3.80
N LEU A 293 2.72 -1.04 4.86
CA LEU A 293 2.56 0.11 5.74
C LEU A 293 3.48 -0.05 6.95
N LEU A 294 4.56 0.71 6.99
CA LEU A 294 5.57 0.64 8.04
C LEU A 294 5.36 1.71 9.09
N LEU A 295 5.52 1.32 10.35
CA LEU A 295 5.33 2.17 11.52
C LEU A 295 6.68 2.49 12.16
N GLY A 296 6.94 3.77 12.39
CA GLY A 296 8.11 4.26 13.10
C GLY A 296 7.96 4.20 14.62
N TRP A 297 9.06 4.45 15.34
CA TRP A 297 9.06 4.43 16.82
C TRP A 297 8.19 5.52 17.46
N ASN A 298 7.99 6.65 16.76
CA ASN A 298 7.14 7.74 17.23
C ASN A 298 5.74 7.71 16.57
N GLY A 299 5.35 6.59 15.98
CA GLY A 299 4.05 6.44 15.32
C GLY A 299 3.97 7.06 13.92
N GLU A 300 5.11 7.30 13.27
CA GLU A 300 5.14 7.69 11.86
C GLU A 300 4.63 6.53 10.99
N VAL A 301 3.86 6.84 9.96
CA VAL A 301 3.38 5.86 8.97
C VAL A 301 4.06 6.11 7.63
N LYS A 302 4.65 5.07 7.07
CA LYS A 302 5.37 5.14 5.79
C LYS A 302 4.94 4.02 4.87
N LEU A 303 4.55 4.39 3.66
CA LEU A 303 4.32 3.45 2.56
C LEU A 303 5.66 2.95 2.02
N ALA A 304 5.78 1.66 1.79
CA ALA A 304 7.00 0.97 1.38
C ALA A 304 6.74 -0.06 0.27
N ASP A 305 7.79 -0.60 -0.28
CA ASP A 305 7.82 -1.59 -1.36
C ASP A 305 7.18 -1.10 -2.68
N PHE A 306 7.94 -0.29 -3.40
CA PHE A 306 7.53 0.24 -4.71
C PHE A 306 7.93 -0.67 -5.88
N GLY A 307 8.23 -1.93 -5.61
CA GLY A 307 8.65 -2.88 -6.63
C GLY A 307 7.62 -3.06 -7.75
N LEU A 308 6.32 -3.05 -7.41
CA LEU A 308 5.21 -3.17 -8.36
C LEU A 308 4.71 -1.81 -8.91
N SER A 309 5.27 -0.69 -8.44
CA SER A 309 4.81 0.64 -8.89
C SER A 309 4.92 0.82 -10.40
N ALA A 310 3.99 1.57 -10.98
CA ALA A 310 3.96 1.85 -12.41
C ALA A 310 3.71 3.34 -12.69
N ARG A 311 3.96 3.76 -13.93
CA ARG A 311 3.54 5.08 -14.42
C ARG A 311 2.10 5.03 -14.86
N VAL A 312 1.26 5.99 -14.41
CA VAL A 312 -0.13 6.15 -14.86
C VAL A 312 -0.19 6.27 -16.39
N ALA A 313 0.64 7.13 -16.95
CA ALA A 313 0.66 7.42 -18.39
C ALA A 313 1.07 6.23 -19.30
N ARG A 314 1.41 5.06 -18.72
CA ARG A 314 1.76 3.87 -19.50
C ARG A 314 0.52 3.13 -20.04
N GLY A 315 -0.69 3.43 -19.52
CA GLY A 315 -1.89 2.69 -19.86
C GLY A 315 -1.80 1.24 -19.31
N ASN A 316 -1.93 1.13 -17.98
CA ASN A 316 -1.72 -0.16 -17.30
C ASN A 316 -2.95 -1.06 -17.44
N ARG A 317 -2.73 -2.35 -17.72
CA ARG A 317 -3.73 -3.42 -17.78
C ARG A 317 -3.25 -4.70 -17.08
N ASP A 318 -1.98 -4.73 -16.67
CA ASP A 318 -1.35 -5.92 -16.11
C ASP A 318 -2.03 -6.32 -14.80
N ARG A 319 -2.42 -7.58 -14.64
CA ARG A 319 -2.89 -8.15 -13.38
C ARG A 319 -1.69 -8.33 -12.43
N LEU A 320 -1.37 -7.26 -11.70
CA LEU A 320 -0.23 -7.21 -10.78
C LEU A 320 -0.63 -6.63 -9.44
N GLY A 321 -0.18 -7.26 -8.37
CA GLY A 321 -0.49 -6.91 -6.99
C GLY A 321 -0.62 -8.16 -6.11
N THR A 322 -1.14 -8.00 -4.91
CA THR A 322 -1.54 -9.09 -4.04
C THR A 322 -3.03 -9.35 -4.23
N THR A 323 -3.40 -10.54 -4.68
CA THR A 323 -4.72 -10.87 -5.24
C THR A 323 -5.89 -10.35 -4.43
N LYS A 324 -5.91 -10.57 -3.11
CA LYS A 324 -7.02 -10.15 -2.23
C LYS A 324 -7.17 -8.64 -2.07
N TRP A 325 -6.17 -7.84 -2.46
CA TRP A 325 -6.20 -6.38 -2.45
C TRP A 325 -6.39 -5.76 -3.84
N MET A 326 -6.48 -6.59 -4.90
CA MET A 326 -6.68 -6.11 -6.28
C MET A 326 -8.10 -5.58 -6.47
N ALA A 327 -8.21 -4.49 -7.22
CA ALA A 327 -9.50 -3.97 -7.67
C ALA A 327 -10.10 -4.82 -8.80
N PRO A 328 -11.45 -4.82 -8.98
CA PRO A 328 -12.10 -5.61 -10.02
C PRO A 328 -11.55 -5.35 -11.44
N GLU A 329 -11.28 -4.09 -11.78
CA GLU A 329 -10.71 -3.71 -13.07
C GLU A 329 -9.29 -4.26 -13.29
N VAL A 330 -8.52 -4.47 -12.21
CA VAL A 330 -7.20 -5.13 -12.29
C VAL A 330 -7.38 -6.63 -12.56
N ILE A 331 -8.33 -7.28 -11.89
CA ILE A 331 -8.65 -8.68 -12.10
C ILE A 331 -9.14 -8.93 -13.54
N ARG A 332 -9.99 -8.05 -14.07
CA ARG A 332 -10.53 -8.12 -15.44
C ARG A 332 -9.53 -7.70 -16.52
N GLU A 333 -8.30 -7.29 -16.12
CA GLU A 333 -7.27 -6.79 -17.04
C GLU A 333 -7.73 -5.60 -17.89
N GLU A 334 -8.59 -4.76 -17.33
CA GLU A 334 -9.05 -3.52 -17.94
C GLU A 334 -8.00 -2.40 -17.78
N TYR A 335 -8.18 -1.27 -18.48
CA TYR A 335 -7.34 -0.10 -18.24
C TYR A 335 -7.66 0.52 -16.88
N TYR A 336 -6.64 0.70 -16.07
CA TYR A 336 -6.77 1.25 -14.72
C TYR A 336 -5.83 2.42 -14.45
N ASN A 337 -6.20 3.23 -13.49
CA ASN A 337 -5.48 4.41 -13.03
C ASN A 337 -5.15 4.32 -11.53
N GLU A 338 -4.80 5.46 -10.91
CA GLU A 338 -4.42 5.54 -9.49
C GLU A 338 -5.52 5.13 -8.51
N LYS A 339 -6.77 5.05 -8.93
CA LYS A 339 -7.89 4.69 -8.05
C LYS A 339 -7.87 3.22 -7.60
N ILE A 340 -7.07 2.36 -8.24
CA ILE A 340 -6.84 1.00 -7.76
C ILE A 340 -6.15 0.98 -6.39
N ASP A 341 -5.28 1.97 -6.10
CA ASP A 341 -4.62 2.09 -4.80
C ASP A 341 -5.62 2.44 -3.69
N LEU A 342 -6.73 3.12 -4.05
CA LEU A 342 -7.82 3.44 -3.12
C LEU A 342 -8.66 2.20 -2.79
N TRP A 343 -8.94 1.35 -3.78
CA TRP A 343 -9.53 0.04 -3.54
C TRP A 343 -8.67 -0.78 -2.57
N SER A 344 -7.38 -0.92 -2.88
CA SER A 344 -6.44 -1.65 -2.02
C SER A 344 -6.38 -1.06 -0.60
N LEU A 345 -6.50 0.27 -0.44
CA LEU A 345 -6.60 0.93 0.86
C LEU A 345 -7.90 0.54 1.59
N GLY A 346 -9.03 0.46 0.90
CA GLY A 346 -10.30 -0.01 1.46
C GLY A 346 -10.19 -1.42 2.02
N ILE A 347 -9.62 -2.34 1.25
CA ILE A 347 -9.32 -3.71 1.71
C ILE A 347 -8.35 -3.69 2.90
N THR A 348 -7.34 -2.84 2.88
CA THR A 348 -6.37 -2.70 3.98
C THR A 348 -7.03 -2.18 5.26
N ILE A 349 -8.03 -1.30 5.18
CA ILE A 349 -8.79 -0.86 6.35
C ILE A 349 -9.61 -2.02 6.93
N ILE A 350 -10.28 -2.82 6.10
CA ILE A 350 -10.96 -4.03 6.56
C ILE A 350 -9.96 -4.96 7.25
N GLU A 351 -8.81 -5.21 6.63
CA GLU A 351 -7.74 -6.04 7.18
C GLU A 351 -7.26 -5.52 8.55
N MET A 352 -7.09 -4.22 8.72
CA MET A 352 -6.68 -3.62 10.00
C MET A 352 -7.68 -3.91 11.13
N MET A 353 -8.95 -3.88 10.85
CA MET A 353 -10.00 -4.04 11.85
C MET A 353 -10.41 -5.50 12.04
N ASP A 354 -10.60 -6.24 10.95
CA ASP A 354 -11.01 -7.65 10.96
C ASP A 354 -9.83 -8.59 11.22
N ARG A 355 -8.58 -8.08 11.16
CA ARG A 355 -7.30 -8.79 11.25
C ARG A 355 -6.99 -9.70 10.07
N VAL A 356 -7.90 -9.81 9.13
CA VAL A 356 -7.75 -10.59 7.89
C VAL A 356 -8.39 -9.80 6.74
N PRO A 357 -7.89 -9.92 5.52
CA PRO A 357 -8.57 -9.34 4.37
C PRO A 357 -9.86 -10.11 4.05
N PRO A 358 -10.79 -9.52 3.31
CA PRO A 358 -11.93 -10.25 2.77
C PRO A 358 -11.50 -11.50 2.00
N HIS A 359 -12.36 -12.49 1.95
CA HIS A 359 -12.16 -13.75 1.20
C HIS A 359 -10.89 -14.53 1.59
N TYR A 360 -10.36 -14.28 2.81
CA TYR A 360 -9.08 -14.86 3.23
C TYR A 360 -9.09 -16.39 3.28
N LEU A 361 -10.25 -17.04 3.42
CA LEU A 361 -10.41 -18.51 3.39
C LEU A 361 -10.26 -19.11 2.00
N ILE A 362 -10.51 -18.33 0.97
CA ILE A 362 -10.45 -18.79 -0.41
C ILE A 362 -8.98 -18.94 -0.79
N LYS A 363 -8.61 -20.19 -1.13
CA LYS A 363 -7.23 -20.56 -1.51
C LYS A 363 -7.05 -20.68 -3.01
N ASP A 364 -8.12 -21.02 -3.71
CA ASP A 364 -8.12 -21.09 -5.15
C ASP A 364 -8.09 -19.67 -5.74
N GLU A 365 -7.15 -19.43 -6.64
CA GLU A 365 -6.92 -18.09 -7.16
C GLU A 365 -7.93 -17.73 -8.25
N GLU A 366 -8.40 -18.71 -9.02
CA GLU A 366 -9.40 -18.51 -10.08
C GLU A 366 -10.77 -18.25 -9.45
N GLU A 367 -11.17 -19.06 -8.44
CA GLU A 367 -12.36 -18.81 -7.63
C GLU A 367 -12.37 -17.41 -7.02
N LEU A 368 -11.21 -16.99 -6.49
CA LEU A 368 -11.07 -15.66 -5.88
C LEU A 368 -11.18 -14.54 -6.93
N PHE A 369 -10.64 -14.74 -8.13
CA PHE A 369 -10.79 -13.78 -9.23
C PHE A 369 -12.24 -13.63 -9.64
N ASP A 370 -12.97 -14.74 -9.78
CA ASP A 370 -14.39 -14.71 -10.13
C ASP A 370 -15.20 -13.95 -9.07
N ILE A 371 -14.96 -14.21 -7.80
CA ILE A 371 -15.62 -13.52 -6.70
C ILE A 371 -15.34 -12.01 -6.75
N ILE A 372 -14.08 -11.59 -6.81
CA ILE A 372 -13.72 -10.16 -6.85
C ILE A 372 -14.31 -9.48 -8.09
N ALA A 373 -14.41 -10.20 -9.21
CA ALA A 373 -14.91 -9.63 -10.47
C ALA A 373 -16.44 -9.55 -10.54
N THR A 374 -17.18 -10.39 -9.81
CA THR A 374 -18.64 -10.57 -10.02
C THR A 374 -19.48 -10.32 -8.79
N GLU A 375 -18.93 -10.49 -7.58
CA GLU A 375 -19.68 -10.26 -6.34
C GLU A 375 -19.61 -8.80 -5.90
N PRO A 376 -20.60 -8.33 -5.12
CA PRO A 376 -20.58 -6.99 -4.55
C PRO A 376 -19.33 -6.76 -3.70
N SER A 377 -18.92 -5.48 -3.63
CA SER A 377 -17.78 -5.05 -2.84
C SER A 377 -17.82 -5.55 -1.40
N PRO A 378 -16.71 -6.07 -0.86
CA PRO A 378 -16.68 -6.63 0.49
C PRO A 378 -16.85 -5.56 1.57
N THR A 379 -17.31 -5.98 2.74
CA THR A 379 -17.44 -5.16 3.94
C THR A 379 -16.85 -5.88 5.15
N PHE A 380 -16.88 -5.23 6.31
CA PHE A 380 -16.40 -5.82 7.56
C PHE A 380 -17.21 -7.06 7.94
N THR A 381 -16.50 -8.12 8.30
CA THR A 381 -17.10 -9.41 8.68
C THR A 381 -17.02 -9.64 10.19
N TYR A 382 -15.93 -9.25 10.82
CA TYR A 382 -15.62 -9.62 12.21
C TYR A 382 -15.58 -8.43 13.17
N SER A 383 -15.52 -7.21 12.65
CA SER A 383 -15.53 -5.99 13.45
C SER A 383 -16.82 -5.22 13.25
N TYR A 384 -17.10 -4.32 14.21
CA TYR A 384 -18.31 -3.48 14.19
C TYR A 384 -17.91 -2.01 14.21
N PRO A 385 -17.36 -1.49 13.09
CA PRO A 385 -16.95 -0.09 13.01
C PRO A 385 -18.15 0.86 13.04
N SER A 386 -17.85 2.14 13.23
CA SER A 386 -18.82 3.22 13.12
C SER A 386 -19.49 3.26 11.73
N MET A 387 -20.64 3.93 11.63
CA MET A 387 -21.30 4.14 10.33
C MET A 387 -20.39 4.92 9.36
N TYR A 388 -19.61 5.86 9.87
CA TYR A 388 -18.68 6.65 9.03
C TYR A 388 -17.54 5.80 8.47
N MET A 389 -16.98 4.89 9.27
CA MET A 389 -15.97 3.95 8.78
C MET A 389 -16.55 3.01 7.73
N ARG A 390 -17.78 2.52 7.92
CA ARG A 390 -18.47 1.68 6.92
C ARG A 390 -18.71 2.44 5.63
N GLY A 391 -19.18 3.69 5.74
CA GLY A 391 -19.38 4.57 4.58
C GLY A 391 -18.07 4.87 3.85
N LEU A 392 -16.99 5.14 4.60
CA LEU A 392 -15.67 5.36 4.04
C LEU A 392 -15.16 4.15 3.26
N VAL A 393 -15.27 2.96 3.83
CA VAL A 393 -14.83 1.73 3.15
C VAL A 393 -15.70 1.45 1.93
N ALA A 394 -17.03 1.60 2.02
CA ALA A 394 -17.91 1.45 0.87
C ALA A 394 -17.55 2.41 -0.27
N TRP A 395 -17.17 3.63 0.05
CA TRP A 395 -16.75 4.62 -0.95
C TRP A 395 -15.39 4.28 -1.60
N LEU A 396 -14.44 3.77 -0.81
CA LEU A 396 -13.14 3.29 -1.32
C LEU A 396 -13.30 2.05 -2.20
N LEU A 397 -14.27 1.19 -1.89
CA LEU A 397 -14.57 -0.03 -2.61
C LEU A 397 -15.73 0.13 -3.61
N ASP A 398 -15.89 1.33 -4.18
CA ASP A 398 -16.79 1.54 -5.31
C ASP A 398 -16.31 0.68 -6.50
N GLU A 399 -17.19 -0.16 -7.03
CA GLU A 399 -16.88 -1.07 -8.13
C GLU A 399 -16.55 -0.31 -9.42
N ASP A 400 -17.23 0.80 -9.66
CA ASP A 400 -16.91 1.66 -10.78
C ASP A 400 -15.67 2.52 -10.48
N GLN A 401 -14.57 2.24 -11.17
CA GLN A 401 -13.35 3.03 -11.05
C GLN A 401 -13.53 4.52 -11.36
N HIS A 402 -14.59 4.90 -12.12
CA HIS A 402 -14.82 6.30 -12.48
C HIS A 402 -15.42 7.08 -11.32
N SER A 403 -16.37 6.50 -10.60
CA SER A 403 -17.01 7.09 -9.41
C SER A 403 -16.17 6.93 -8.16
N ARG A 404 -15.30 5.91 -8.06
CA ARG A 404 -14.38 5.74 -6.92
C ARG A 404 -13.58 7.02 -6.69
N PRO A 405 -13.41 7.47 -5.42
CA PRO A 405 -12.77 8.76 -5.10
C PRO A 405 -11.27 8.80 -5.41
N SER A 406 -10.71 10.00 -5.50
CA SER A 406 -9.27 10.20 -5.46
C SER A 406 -8.74 10.20 -4.02
N ALA A 407 -7.44 9.94 -3.85
CA ALA A 407 -6.82 9.99 -2.51
C ALA A 407 -6.98 11.35 -1.82
N LYS A 408 -7.07 12.43 -2.60
CA LYS A 408 -7.28 13.79 -2.08
C LYS A 408 -8.70 13.97 -1.56
N ASP A 409 -9.71 13.49 -2.32
CA ASP A 409 -11.12 13.61 -1.92
C ASP A 409 -11.38 12.84 -0.63
N VAL A 410 -10.85 11.61 -0.53
CA VAL A 410 -10.97 10.78 0.67
C VAL A 410 -10.33 11.47 1.88
N LEU A 411 -9.13 12.02 1.75
CA LEU A 411 -8.47 12.71 2.86
C LEU A 411 -9.26 13.96 3.29
N MET A 412 -9.82 14.72 2.36
CA MET A 412 -10.65 15.89 2.66
C MET A 412 -11.92 15.52 3.41
N GLU A 413 -12.56 14.42 3.02
CA GLU A 413 -13.79 13.93 3.68
C GLU A 413 -13.50 13.43 5.10
N ILE A 414 -12.43 12.63 5.30
CA ILE A 414 -12.00 12.21 6.63
C ILE A 414 -11.72 13.44 7.50
N ASP A 415 -10.97 14.42 7.01
CA ASP A 415 -10.65 15.64 7.73
C ASP A 415 -11.93 16.44 8.12
N ALA A 416 -12.93 16.48 7.26
CA ALA A 416 -14.21 17.12 7.53
C ALA A 416 -14.98 16.40 8.65
N HIS A 417 -15.06 15.06 8.59
CA HIS A 417 -15.73 14.25 9.62
C HIS A 417 -15.00 14.29 10.97
N VAL A 418 -13.68 14.29 10.97
CA VAL A 418 -12.90 14.46 12.21
C VAL A 418 -13.12 15.83 12.84
N LYS A 419 -13.11 16.90 12.04
CA LYS A 419 -13.36 18.27 12.53
C LYS A 419 -14.78 18.46 13.07
N SER A 420 -15.75 17.80 12.52
CA SER A 420 -17.14 17.82 13.01
C SER A 420 -17.40 16.90 14.20
N GLY A 421 -16.40 16.13 14.65
CA GLY A 421 -16.51 15.20 15.76
C GLY A 421 -17.28 13.92 15.46
N LEU A 422 -17.54 13.64 14.17
CA LEU A 422 -18.25 12.46 13.71
C LEU A 422 -17.36 11.24 13.57
N LEU A 423 -16.06 11.45 13.40
CA LEU A 423 -15.05 10.41 13.28
C LEU A 423 -13.89 10.70 14.23
N GLN A 424 -13.46 9.69 14.96
CA GLN A 424 -12.26 9.80 15.81
C GLN A 424 -11.01 9.46 15.02
N CYS A 425 -9.97 10.28 15.20
CA CYS A 425 -8.67 10.05 14.60
C CYS A 425 -7.59 10.27 15.65
N SER A 426 -6.78 9.26 15.89
CA SER A 426 -5.70 9.36 16.87
C SER A 426 -4.50 10.14 16.30
N SER A 427 -3.54 10.44 17.17
CA SER A 427 -2.27 11.05 16.81
C SER A 427 -1.15 10.00 16.66
N SER A 428 -0.04 10.40 16.01
CA SER A 428 1.15 9.55 15.94
C SER A 428 1.67 9.16 17.34
N VAL A 429 1.58 10.06 18.31
CA VAL A 429 2.03 9.81 19.70
C VAL A 429 1.18 8.73 20.37
N GLU A 430 -0.13 8.77 20.15
CA GLU A 430 -1.06 7.76 20.67
C GLU A 430 -0.84 6.42 19.99
N LEU A 431 -0.64 6.41 18.66
CA LEU A 431 -0.28 5.21 17.91
C LEU A 431 1.02 4.60 18.44
N ALA A 432 2.04 5.41 18.75
CA ALA A 432 3.28 4.93 19.35
C ALA A 432 3.06 4.29 20.72
N ARG A 433 2.19 4.89 21.56
CA ARG A 433 1.82 4.30 22.86
C ARG A 433 1.08 2.99 22.71
N PHE A 434 0.12 2.92 21.78
CA PHE A 434 -0.59 1.70 21.44
C PHE A 434 0.37 0.59 21.01
N MET A 435 1.30 0.89 20.09
CA MET A 435 2.32 -0.08 19.68
C MET A 435 3.20 -0.55 20.84
N ASN A 436 3.52 0.31 21.82
CA ASN A 436 4.32 -0.07 22.99
C ASN A 436 3.57 -1.03 23.91
N GLN A 437 2.24 -0.97 23.93
CA GLN A 437 1.40 -1.87 24.71
C GLN A 437 1.18 -3.23 24.05
N VAL A 438 1.19 -3.25 22.70
CA VAL A 438 0.81 -4.43 21.91
C VAL A 438 2.01 -5.26 21.51
N LEU A 439 3.10 -4.63 21.13
CA LEU A 439 4.29 -5.33 20.65
C LEU A 439 5.21 -5.71 21.82
N PRO A 440 5.80 -6.92 21.80
CA PRO A 440 6.82 -7.28 22.76
C PRO A 440 8.02 -6.34 22.66
N GLN A 441 8.62 -6.06 23.81
CA GLN A 441 9.81 -5.21 23.92
C GLN A 441 11.07 -5.91 23.35
#